data_5f43e487900b10c9e0e93fc5fc5397d8
#
_entry.id   5f43e487900b10c9e0e93fc5fc5397d8
#
_cell.length_a   1.000
_cell.length_b   1.000
_cell.length_c   1.000
_cell.angle_alpha   90.00
_cell.angle_beta   90.00
_cell.angle_gamma   90.00
#
_symmetry.space_group_name_H-M   'P 1'
#
loop_
_entity.id
_entity.type
_entity.pdbx_description
1 polymer ?
#
loop_
_entity_poly.entity_id
_entity_poly.type
_entity_poly.pdbx_seq_one_letter_code
_entity_poly.pdbx_strand_id
1 'polypeptide(L)'
;MSRPKLEVADIFRRHGAAWRAANKAHLSLGQRRVMTAIEVCRTADLGGHVERCEDCAHTRIAYNSCRNRHCPKCQWPAAAAWLAAREAELLPVPYFHIVFTLPAPISAIAYHNKPSVYGLLFAAAELSRSMLK
;
A
#
# COMPACT_ATOMS: atom_id res chain seq x y z
N MET A 1 -2.01 25.38 14.95
CA MET A 1 -1.66 25.19 13.51
C MET A 1 -1.58 23.70 13.23
N SER A 2 -2.48 23.16 12.42
CA SER A 2 -2.43 21.75 12.01
C SER A 2 -1.22 21.55 11.08
N ARG A 3 -0.33 20.61 11.43
CA ARG A 3 0.80 20.23 10.58
C ARG A 3 0.25 19.71 9.25
N PRO A 4 0.70 20.22 8.08
CA PRO A 4 0.24 19.69 6.81
C PRO A 4 0.55 18.20 6.73
N LYS A 5 -0.44 17.40 6.36
CA LYS A 5 -0.25 15.95 6.21
C LYS A 5 0.70 15.72 5.04
N LEU A 6 1.91 15.24 5.35
CA LEU A 6 2.89 14.85 4.33
C LEU A 6 2.39 13.60 3.60
N GLU A 7 2.34 13.66 2.28
CA GLU A 7 1.96 12.55 1.43
C GLU A 7 3.19 11.94 0.73
N VAL A 8 3.12 10.67 0.38
CA VAL A 8 4.17 9.99 -0.40
C VAL A 8 4.44 10.70 -1.73
N ALA A 9 3.39 11.26 -2.35
CA ALA A 9 3.51 12.06 -3.56
C ALA A 9 4.40 13.29 -3.37
N ASP A 10 4.38 13.94 -2.19
CA ASP A 10 5.21 15.10 -1.92
C ASP A 10 6.70 14.75 -1.83
N ILE A 11 7.01 13.57 -1.30
CA ILE A 11 8.38 13.05 -1.27
C ILE A 11 8.88 12.82 -2.69
N PHE A 12 8.06 12.18 -3.53
CA PHE A 12 8.43 11.92 -4.93
C PHE A 12 8.55 13.20 -5.75
N ARG A 13 7.68 14.19 -5.56
CA ARG A 13 7.79 15.49 -6.23
C ARG A 13 9.08 16.23 -5.85
N ARG A 14 9.48 16.19 -4.57
CA ARG A 14 10.67 16.89 -4.08
C ARG A 14 11.97 16.18 -4.45
N HIS A 15 12.00 14.86 -4.35
CA HIS A 15 13.24 14.08 -4.42
C HIS A 15 13.26 13.06 -5.58
N GLY A 16 12.12 12.79 -6.18
CA GLY A 16 11.97 11.71 -7.16
C GLY A 16 12.81 11.89 -8.42
N ALA A 17 12.96 13.12 -8.91
CA ALA A 17 13.76 13.38 -10.10
C ALA A 17 15.25 13.08 -9.86
N ALA A 18 15.81 13.61 -8.78
CA ALA A 18 17.21 13.39 -8.41
C ALA A 18 17.48 11.91 -8.10
N TRP A 19 16.56 11.26 -7.38
CA TRP A 19 16.68 9.86 -7.05
C TRP A 19 16.62 8.95 -8.29
N ARG A 20 15.70 9.22 -9.25
CA ARG A 20 15.61 8.50 -10.51
C ARG A 20 16.86 8.66 -11.38
N ALA A 21 17.46 9.85 -11.37
CA ALA A 21 18.69 10.10 -12.08
C ALA A 21 19.87 9.30 -11.50
N ALA A 22 20.02 9.31 -10.17
CA ALA A 22 21.08 8.57 -9.47
C ALA A 22 20.93 7.05 -9.61
N ASN A 23 19.70 6.52 -9.73
CA ASN A 23 19.41 5.09 -9.80
C ASN A 23 18.99 4.61 -11.19
N LYS A 24 19.34 5.35 -12.25
CA LYS A 24 18.86 5.11 -13.62
C LYS A 24 19.11 3.69 -14.11
N ALA A 25 20.25 3.09 -13.77
CA ALA A 25 20.65 1.75 -14.18
C ALA A 25 19.86 0.61 -13.45
N HIS A 26 19.30 0.90 -12.28
CA HIS A 26 18.61 -0.09 -11.44
C HIS A 26 17.08 0.04 -11.47
N LEU A 27 16.57 1.11 -12.06
CA LEU A 27 15.13 1.37 -12.14
C LEU A 27 14.51 0.73 -13.37
N SER A 28 13.59 -0.21 -13.16
CA SER A 28 12.76 -0.74 -14.23
C SER A 28 11.76 0.31 -14.74
N LEU A 29 11.28 0.13 -15.97
CA LEU A 29 10.23 0.97 -16.54
C LEU A 29 8.95 0.92 -15.71
N GLY A 30 8.62 -0.24 -15.14
CA GLY A 30 7.46 -0.41 -14.25
C GLY A 30 7.56 0.44 -12.99
N GLN A 31 8.71 0.46 -12.33
CA GLN A 31 8.95 1.29 -11.15
C GLN A 31 8.83 2.78 -11.45
N ARG A 32 9.36 3.24 -12.59
CA ARG A 32 9.22 4.63 -13.03
C ARG A 32 7.76 5.01 -13.25
N ARG A 33 6.97 4.14 -13.91
CA ARG A 33 5.54 4.36 -14.13
C ARG A 33 4.76 4.46 -12.81
N VAL A 34 5.10 3.61 -11.83
CA VAL A 34 4.47 3.65 -10.49
C VAL A 34 4.78 4.99 -9.79
N MET A 35 6.04 5.41 -9.77
CA MET A 35 6.42 6.69 -9.15
C MET A 35 5.67 7.86 -9.78
N THR A 36 5.66 7.94 -11.12
CA THR A 36 4.91 9.00 -11.84
C THR A 36 3.42 8.94 -11.54
N ALA A 37 2.82 7.75 -11.53
CA ALA A 37 1.40 7.58 -11.21
C ALA A 37 1.05 8.11 -9.81
N ILE A 38 1.93 7.91 -8.81
CA ILE A 38 1.75 8.43 -7.46
C ILE A 38 1.90 9.95 -7.42
N GLU A 39 2.90 10.49 -8.14
CA GLU A 39 3.17 11.93 -8.21
C GLU A 39 1.98 12.72 -8.76
N VAL A 40 1.35 12.22 -9.84
CA VAL A 40 0.24 12.90 -10.53
C VAL A 40 -1.14 12.52 -10.00
N CYS A 41 -1.21 11.59 -9.02
CA CYS A 41 -2.49 11.10 -8.51
C CYS A 41 -3.30 12.23 -7.86
N ARG A 42 -4.52 12.42 -8.35
CA ARG A 42 -5.44 13.48 -7.90
C ARG A 42 -4.85 14.87 -8.06
N THR A 43 -4.22 15.11 -9.19
CA THR A 43 -3.78 16.43 -9.64
C THR A 43 -4.41 16.77 -10.99
N ALA A 44 -4.24 18.02 -11.42
CA ALA A 44 -4.72 18.47 -12.73
C ALA A 44 -4.13 17.69 -13.90
N ASP A 45 -2.93 17.10 -13.74
CA ASP A 45 -2.25 16.33 -14.79
C ASP A 45 -3.04 15.08 -15.25
N LEU A 46 -3.89 14.52 -14.35
CA LEU A 46 -4.80 13.41 -14.69
C LEU A 46 -6.19 13.89 -15.12
N GLY A 47 -6.40 15.20 -15.25
CA GLY A 47 -7.71 15.77 -15.46
C GLY A 47 -8.62 15.63 -14.25
N GLY A 48 -9.88 16.01 -14.44
CA GLY A 48 -10.88 15.98 -13.37
C GLY A 48 -12.26 16.33 -13.90
N HIS A 49 -13.22 16.39 -13.02
CA HIS A 49 -14.58 16.81 -13.29
C HIS A 49 -15.06 17.79 -12.20
N VAL A 50 -16.06 18.58 -12.53
CA VAL A 50 -16.69 19.47 -11.58
C VAL A 50 -17.85 18.75 -10.93
N GLU A 51 -17.83 18.63 -9.62
CA GLU A 51 -18.95 18.17 -8.81
C GLU A 51 -19.73 19.39 -8.31
N ARG A 52 -21.04 19.34 -8.43
CA ARG A 52 -21.96 20.38 -7.92
C ARG A 52 -22.89 19.76 -6.89
N CYS A 53 -23.01 20.40 -5.73
CA CYS A 53 -24.00 20.03 -4.74
C CYS A 53 -25.40 20.42 -5.23
N GLU A 54 -26.36 19.51 -5.17
CA GLU A 54 -27.74 19.77 -5.57
C GLU A 54 -28.47 20.73 -4.59
N ASP A 55 -28.13 20.66 -3.30
CA ASP A 55 -28.79 21.45 -2.26
C ASP A 55 -28.31 22.90 -2.21
N CYS A 56 -26.98 23.13 -2.24
CA CYS A 56 -26.39 24.45 -2.02
C CYS A 56 -25.69 25.04 -3.25
N ALA A 57 -25.73 24.33 -4.39
CA ALA A 57 -25.06 24.70 -5.65
C ALA A 57 -23.54 24.92 -5.53
N HIS A 58 -22.91 24.54 -4.38
CA HIS A 58 -21.46 24.60 -4.23
C HIS A 58 -20.80 23.71 -5.26
N THR A 59 -19.74 24.19 -5.87
CA THR A 59 -18.96 23.44 -6.85
C THR A 59 -17.55 23.18 -6.34
N ARG A 60 -17.02 21.98 -6.65
CA ARG A 60 -15.62 21.62 -6.41
C ARG A 60 -15.06 20.86 -7.60
N ILE A 61 -13.76 20.95 -7.78
CA ILE A 61 -13.05 20.12 -8.76
C ILE A 61 -12.63 18.83 -8.09
N ALA A 62 -13.05 17.69 -8.65
CA ALA A 62 -12.62 16.35 -8.27
C ALA A 62 -11.61 15.83 -9.30
N TYR A 63 -10.36 15.77 -8.92
CA TYR A 63 -9.30 15.26 -9.79
C TYR A 63 -9.28 13.73 -9.86
N ASN A 64 -8.98 13.19 -11.05
CA ASN A 64 -8.95 11.77 -11.31
C ASN A 64 -7.86 11.06 -10.50
N SER A 65 -8.15 9.83 -10.09
CA SER A 65 -7.20 8.97 -9.39
C SER A 65 -6.35 8.16 -10.39
N CYS A 66 -5.10 7.85 -10.02
CA CYS A 66 -4.21 7.05 -10.88
C CYS A 66 -4.59 5.55 -10.92
N ARG A 67 -5.47 5.09 -10.06
CA ARG A 67 -5.90 3.68 -9.90
C ARG A 67 -4.76 2.67 -9.78
N ASN A 68 -3.56 3.15 -9.43
CA ASN A 68 -2.40 2.29 -9.27
C ASN A 68 -2.45 1.58 -7.91
N ARG A 69 -2.23 0.26 -7.92
CA ARG A 69 -2.26 -0.56 -6.70
C ARG A 69 -1.16 -0.22 -5.68
N HIS A 70 -0.14 0.52 -6.07
CA HIS A 70 0.93 0.97 -5.17
C HIS A 70 0.71 2.40 -4.66
N CYS A 71 -0.35 3.08 -5.11
CA CYS A 71 -0.64 4.44 -4.68
C CYS A 71 -1.39 4.44 -3.34
N PRO A 72 -0.83 5.03 -2.26
CA PRO A 72 -1.48 5.06 -0.95
C PRO A 72 -2.86 5.74 -0.99
N LYS A 73 -3.01 6.81 -1.77
CA LYS A 73 -4.30 7.51 -1.93
C LYS A 73 -5.39 6.63 -2.56
N CYS A 74 -5.02 5.78 -3.54
CA CYS A 74 -5.97 4.89 -4.21
C CYS A 74 -6.28 3.66 -3.37
N GLN A 75 -5.31 3.17 -2.57
CA GLN A 75 -5.49 2.00 -1.72
C GLN A 75 -6.32 2.28 -0.47
N TRP A 76 -6.26 3.49 0.06
CA TRP A 76 -6.90 3.83 1.32
C TRP A 76 -8.42 3.50 1.38
N PRO A 77 -9.25 3.87 0.39
CA PRO A 77 -10.68 3.55 0.46
C PRO A 77 -10.97 2.05 0.46
N ALA A 78 -10.23 1.29 -0.36
CA ALA A 78 -10.36 -0.15 -0.41
C ALA A 78 -9.89 -0.82 0.89
N ALA A 79 -8.78 -0.37 1.46
CA ALA A 79 -8.27 -0.85 2.73
C ALA A 79 -9.23 -0.54 3.89
N ALA A 80 -9.80 0.66 3.93
CA ALA A 80 -10.77 1.05 4.95
C ALA A 80 -12.05 0.22 4.87
N ALA A 81 -12.59 0.01 3.66
CA ALA A 81 -13.76 -0.82 3.46
C ALA A 81 -13.51 -2.29 3.84
N TRP A 82 -12.35 -2.82 3.47
CA TRP A 82 -11.95 -4.18 3.86
C TRP A 82 -11.81 -4.32 5.38
N LEU A 83 -11.17 -3.35 6.04
CA LEU A 83 -11.00 -3.34 7.49
C LEU A 83 -12.35 -3.31 8.20
N ALA A 84 -13.24 -2.40 7.81
CA ALA A 84 -14.59 -2.31 8.39
C ALA A 84 -15.38 -3.62 8.24
N ALA A 85 -15.27 -4.29 7.08
CA ALA A 85 -15.90 -5.58 6.87
C ALA A 85 -15.31 -6.67 7.79
N ARG A 86 -13.99 -6.66 7.99
CA ARG A 86 -13.34 -7.64 8.90
C ARG A 86 -13.65 -7.36 10.36
N GLU A 87 -13.69 -6.10 10.77
CA GLU A 87 -14.07 -5.73 12.15
C GLU A 87 -15.49 -6.20 12.49
N ALA A 88 -16.42 -6.13 11.55
CA ALA A 88 -17.78 -6.62 11.73
C ALA A 88 -17.89 -8.16 11.90
N GLU A 89 -16.90 -8.90 11.40
CA GLU A 89 -16.83 -10.37 11.49
C GLU A 89 -16.06 -10.86 12.72
N LEU A 90 -15.40 -9.95 13.47
CA LEU A 90 -14.63 -10.34 14.66
C LEU A 90 -15.54 -10.88 15.77
N LEU A 91 -15.17 -12.01 16.30
CA LEU A 91 -15.81 -12.57 17.50
C LEU A 91 -15.36 -11.78 18.76
N PRO A 92 -16.20 -11.65 19.77
CA PRO A 92 -15.85 -10.96 21.02
C PRO A 92 -14.93 -11.82 21.93
N VAL A 93 -13.78 -12.19 21.41
CA VAL A 93 -12.76 -13.00 22.09
C VAL A 93 -11.39 -12.31 22.01
N PRO A 94 -10.45 -12.60 22.93
CA PRO A 94 -9.09 -12.09 22.83
C PRO A 94 -8.41 -12.57 21.54
N TYR A 95 -7.77 -11.67 20.83
CA TYR A 95 -6.97 -11.97 19.64
C TYR A 95 -5.48 -11.79 19.94
N PHE A 96 -4.67 -12.72 19.47
CA PHE A 96 -3.22 -12.68 19.60
C PHE A 96 -2.58 -12.57 18.21
N HIS A 97 -1.70 -11.60 18.04
CA HIS A 97 -0.90 -11.47 16.83
C HIS A 97 0.43 -12.21 17.03
N ILE A 98 0.56 -13.39 16.40
CA ILE A 98 1.79 -14.19 16.44
C ILE A 98 2.55 -13.98 15.12
N VAL A 99 3.82 -13.60 15.23
CA VAL A 99 4.69 -13.36 14.06
C VAL A 99 5.77 -14.43 14.02
N PHE A 100 5.81 -15.18 12.91
CA PHE A 100 6.87 -16.14 12.63
C PHE A 100 7.87 -15.50 11.66
N THR A 101 9.15 -15.52 12.02
CA THR A 101 10.23 -14.98 11.19
C THR A 101 11.23 -16.06 10.82
N LEU A 102 11.82 -15.95 9.64
CA LEU A 102 12.91 -16.81 9.23
C LEU A 102 14.24 -16.25 9.75
N PRO A 103 15.15 -17.11 10.26
CA PRO A 103 16.51 -16.69 10.58
C PRO A 103 17.23 -16.12 9.36
N ALA A 104 18.07 -15.09 9.58
CA ALA A 104 18.78 -14.40 8.51
C ALA A 104 19.55 -15.34 7.55
N PRO A 105 20.23 -16.40 7.99
CA PRO A 105 20.93 -17.33 7.10
C PRO A 105 20.02 -18.05 6.08
N ILE A 106 18.74 -18.21 6.40
CA ILE A 106 17.77 -18.89 5.52
C ILE A 106 17.22 -17.95 4.45
N SER A 107 17.38 -16.63 4.59
CA SER A 107 16.82 -15.63 3.68
C SER A 107 17.28 -15.83 2.23
N ALA A 108 18.53 -16.16 2.00
CA ALA A 108 19.09 -16.41 0.66
C ALA A 108 18.45 -17.66 0.02
N ILE A 109 18.28 -18.73 0.80
CA ILE A 109 17.63 -19.97 0.35
C ILE A 109 16.15 -19.69 0.04
N ALA A 110 15.46 -18.95 0.92
CA ALA A 110 14.07 -18.57 0.75
C ALA A 110 13.84 -17.74 -0.51
N TYR A 111 14.76 -16.86 -0.85
CA TYR A 111 14.66 -16.02 -2.05
C TYR A 111 14.53 -16.84 -3.33
N HIS A 112 15.29 -17.94 -3.45
CA HIS A 112 15.29 -18.81 -4.62
C HIS A 112 14.27 -19.96 -4.54
N ASN A 113 13.82 -20.34 -3.33
CA ASN A 113 12.97 -21.50 -3.09
C ASN A 113 11.70 -21.12 -2.28
N LYS A 114 11.06 -20.02 -2.63
CA LYS A 114 9.89 -19.47 -1.90
C LYS A 114 8.81 -20.52 -1.58
N PRO A 115 8.32 -21.31 -2.56
CA PRO A 115 7.23 -22.25 -2.28
C PRO A 115 7.57 -23.25 -1.18
N SER A 116 8.79 -23.83 -1.24
CA SER A 116 9.24 -24.85 -0.28
C SER A 116 9.46 -24.25 1.11
N VAL A 117 10.17 -23.12 1.19
CA VAL A 117 10.51 -22.52 2.49
C VAL A 117 9.27 -21.93 3.18
N TYR A 118 8.40 -21.23 2.45
CA TYR A 118 7.16 -20.73 3.02
C TYR A 118 6.17 -21.84 3.34
N GLY A 119 6.13 -22.93 2.55
CA GLY A 119 5.33 -24.10 2.87
C GLY A 119 5.72 -24.72 4.21
N LEU A 120 7.01 -24.88 4.47
CA LEU A 120 7.52 -25.36 5.77
C LEU A 120 7.20 -24.38 6.90
N LEU A 121 7.33 -23.08 6.67
CA LEU A 121 7.02 -22.07 7.67
C LEU A 121 5.54 -22.11 8.05
N PHE A 122 4.62 -22.23 7.09
CA PHE A 122 3.19 -22.35 7.36
C PHE A 122 2.85 -23.64 8.09
N ALA A 123 3.45 -24.78 7.70
CA ALA A 123 3.26 -26.05 8.41
C ALA A 123 3.73 -25.98 9.87
N ALA A 124 4.88 -25.37 10.13
CA ALA A 124 5.40 -25.17 11.49
C ALA A 124 4.50 -24.24 12.32
N ALA A 125 3.99 -23.17 11.70
CA ALA A 125 3.05 -22.24 12.35
C ALA A 125 1.73 -22.94 12.72
N GLU A 126 1.22 -23.80 11.88
CA GLU A 126 0.01 -24.59 12.14
C GLU A 126 0.18 -25.57 13.32
N LEU A 127 1.32 -26.28 13.35
CA LEU A 127 1.66 -27.16 14.47
C LEU A 127 1.76 -26.39 15.79
N SER A 128 2.40 -25.22 15.80
CA SER A 128 2.50 -24.36 16.98
C SER A 128 1.13 -23.92 17.48
N ARG A 129 0.20 -23.61 16.57
CA ARG A 129 -1.19 -23.24 16.90
C ARG A 129 -1.96 -24.40 17.56
N SER A 130 -1.72 -25.63 17.12
CA SER A 130 -2.40 -26.80 17.69
C SER A 130 -1.91 -27.16 19.09
N MET A 131 -0.69 -26.76 19.47
CA MET A 131 -0.12 -26.97 20.81
C MET A 131 -0.60 -25.94 21.85
N LEU A 132 -1.19 -24.83 21.42
CA LEU A 132 -1.69 -23.76 22.28
C LEU A 132 -3.18 -23.91 22.65
N LYS A 133 -3.80 -25.01 22.25
CA LYS A 133 -5.16 -25.40 22.67
C LYS A 133 -5.13 -26.32 23.91
#